data_0bf2ab3308a59fb58af541ec12c4d558
#
_entry.id   0bf2ab3308a59fb58af541ec12c4d558
#
_cell.length_a   1.000
_cell.length_b   1.000
_cell.length_c   1.000
_cell.angle_alpha   90.00
_cell.angle_beta   90.00
_cell.angle_gamma   90.00
#
_symmetry.space_group_name_H-M   'P 1'
#
loop_
_entity.id
_entity.type
_entity.pdbx_description
1 polymer ?
#
loop_
_entity_poly.entity_id
_entity_poly.type
_entity_poly.pdbx_seq_one_letter_code
_entity_poly.pdbx_strand_id
1 'polypeptide(L)'
;MYTNSTNAETTDENGHVSSVTSNKVNFASGSSGKTNWNSSNNYAIGWFWRAGGPPASDGVAMVDGTATTTAALKTSASASITPTRMSVNTKAGFSITTYSIASTTANNHFTIPHGLNKAPEVVIVKNTVQPGHSGSQMWCVYHHSEPTKAGFLNRFIALST
;
A
#
# COMPACT_ATOMS: atom_id res chain seq x y z
N MET A 1 -8.20 -6.42 0.11
CA MET A 1 -7.07 -6.52 1.08
C MET A 1 -7.56 -6.05 2.45
N TYR A 2 -7.33 -6.82 3.50
CA TYR A 2 -7.75 -6.48 4.87
C TYR A 2 -6.60 -5.89 5.66
N THR A 3 -6.80 -4.76 6.30
CA THR A 3 -5.78 -4.12 7.17
C THR A 3 -5.67 -4.75 8.55
N ASN A 4 -6.67 -5.54 8.94
CA ASN A 4 -6.76 -6.24 10.23
C ASN A 4 -6.45 -7.73 10.12
N SER A 5 -5.88 -8.20 9.02
CA SER A 5 -5.58 -9.60 8.77
C SER A 5 -4.20 -9.77 8.15
N THR A 6 -3.58 -10.89 8.44
CA THR A 6 -2.35 -11.36 7.78
C THR A 6 -2.61 -12.07 6.46
N ASN A 7 -3.86 -12.24 6.07
CA ASN A 7 -4.22 -12.95 4.84
C ASN A 7 -3.74 -12.21 3.60
N ALA A 8 -3.34 -12.98 2.60
CA ALA A 8 -3.12 -12.47 1.24
C ALA A 8 -4.42 -11.92 0.64
N GLU A 9 -4.32 -11.25 -0.49
CA GLU A 9 -5.50 -10.89 -1.28
C GLU A 9 -6.27 -12.14 -1.67
N THR A 10 -7.57 -12.12 -1.39
CA THR A 10 -8.49 -13.22 -1.75
C THR A 10 -9.41 -12.77 -2.87
N THR A 11 -10.01 -13.74 -3.52
CA THR A 11 -11.12 -13.50 -4.43
C THR A 11 -12.30 -12.86 -3.70
N ASP A 12 -13.12 -12.19 -4.45
CA ASP A 12 -14.25 -11.38 -4.07
C ASP A 12 -15.41 -12.20 -3.43
N GLU A 13 -15.20 -12.78 -2.27
CA GLU A 13 -16.27 -13.49 -1.55
C GLU A 13 -17.18 -12.55 -0.75
N ASN A 14 -16.64 -11.47 -0.22
CA ASN A 14 -17.28 -10.61 0.77
C ASN A 14 -17.55 -9.18 0.28
N GLY A 15 -17.46 -8.96 -1.02
CA GLY A 15 -17.67 -7.65 -1.63
C GLY A 15 -16.36 -6.86 -1.86
N HIS A 16 -16.44 -5.91 -2.77
CA HIS A 16 -15.31 -5.11 -3.23
C HIS A 16 -15.74 -3.70 -3.64
N VAL A 17 -14.77 -2.84 -3.84
CA VAL A 17 -14.96 -1.56 -4.54
C VAL A 17 -15.10 -1.86 -6.03
N SER A 18 -16.29 -1.68 -6.60
CA SER A 18 -16.56 -1.99 -8.00
C SER A 18 -16.14 -0.87 -8.96
N SER A 19 -16.23 0.37 -8.52
CA SER A 19 -15.72 1.52 -9.29
C SER A 19 -15.54 2.75 -8.41
N VAL A 20 -14.69 3.66 -8.90
CA VAL A 20 -14.47 4.98 -8.30
C VAL A 20 -14.63 6.03 -9.40
N THR A 21 -15.42 7.06 -9.12
CA THR A 21 -15.58 8.23 -10.02
C THR A 21 -15.05 9.49 -9.34
N SER A 22 -15.21 10.64 -9.96
CA SER A 22 -14.75 11.91 -9.39
C SER A 22 -15.38 12.26 -8.03
N ASN A 23 -16.56 11.73 -7.73
CA ASN A 23 -17.36 12.13 -6.56
C ASN A 23 -17.98 10.97 -5.77
N LYS A 24 -17.75 9.72 -6.17
CA LYS A 24 -18.31 8.57 -5.47
C LYS A 24 -17.45 7.32 -5.58
N VAL A 25 -17.58 6.46 -4.59
CA VAL A 25 -17.08 5.07 -4.59
C VAL A 25 -18.28 4.14 -4.62
N ASN A 26 -18.29 3.19 -5.54
CA ASN A 26 -19.32 2.15 -5.63
C ASN A 26 -18.78 0.86 -5.02
N PHE A 27 -19.59 0.26 -4.18
CA PHE A 27 -19.34 -1.05 -3.58
C PHE A 27 -20.26 -2.08 -4.21
N ALA A 28 -19.74 -3.27 -4.45
CA ALA A 28 -20.51 -4.43 -4.92
C ALA A 28 -20.48 -5.56 -3.88
N SER A 29 -21.52 -6.37 -3.87
CA SER A 29 -21.55 -7.61 -3.09
C SER A 29 -20.58 -8.63 -3.68
N GLY A 30 -20.03 -9.49 -2.83
CA GLY A 30 -19.21 -10.61 -3.27
C GLY A 30 -20.01 -11.80 -3.76
N SER A 31 -19.33 -12.84 -4.21
CA SER A 31 -19.91 -14.08 -4.73
C SER A 31 -20.78 -14.83 -3.71
N SER A 32 -20.53 -14.63 -2.41
CA SER A 32 -21.37 -15.18 -1.33
C SER A 32 -22.64 -14.38 -1.05
N GLY A 33 -22.91 -13.30 -1.81
CA GLY A 33 -24.02 -12.37 -1.56
C GLY A 33 -23.85 -11.53 -0.29
N LYS A 34 -22.72 -11.64 0.39
CA LYS A 34 -22.40 -10.86 1.59
C LYS A 34 -21.71 -9.56 1.21
N THR A 35 -22.07 -8.49 1.89
CA THR A 35 -21.35 -7.22 1.83
C THR A 35 -20.89 -6.89 3.24
N ASN A 36 -19.61 -7.10 3.53
CA ASN A 36 -19.04 -6.66 4.82
C ASN A 36 -19.01 -5.13 4.98
N TRP A 37 -19.26 -4.41 3.88
CA TRP A 37 -19.22 -2.95 3.82
C TRP A 37 -20.56 -2.29 4.07
N ASN A 38 -21.67 -3.04 3.98
CA ASN A 38 -23.02 -2.47 4.03
C ASN A 38 -24.06 -3.49 4.54
N SER A 39 -23.81 -4.12 5.67
CA SER A 39 -24.88 -4.87 6.34
C SER A 39 -25.71 -3.93 7.22
N SER A 40 -27.01 -4.18 7.32
CA SER A 40 -27.91 -3.40 8.16
C SER A 40 -27.39 -3.32 9.60
N ASN A 41 -27.39 -2.13 10.18
CA ASN A 41 -26.89 -1.81 11.51
C ASN A 41 -25.37 -1.79 11.69
N ASN A 42 -24.56 -1.81 10.63
CA ASN A 42 -23.12 -1.59 10.71
C ASN A 42 -22.76 -0.15 10.36
N TYR A 43 -21.84 0.40 11.13
CA TYR A 43 -21.21 1.69 10.85
C TYR A 43 -19.84 1.43 10.22
N ALA A 44 -19.53 2.17 9.15
CA ALA A 44 -18.24 2.09 8.48
C ALA A 44 -17.60 3.46 8.38
N ILE A 45 -16.27 3.51 8.46
CA ILE A 45 -15.48 4.71 8.19
C ILE A 45 -14.68 4.45 6.92
N GLY A 46 -14.82 5.32 5.92
CA GLY A 46 -14.04 5.30 4.70
C GLY A 46 -12.95 6.37 4.72
N TRP A 47 -11.73 6.00 4.38
CA TRP A 47 -10.62 6.92 4.21
C TRP A 47 -10.25 6.97 2.73
N PHE A 48 -10.17 8.17 2.17
CA PHE A 48 -9.97 8.38 0.76
C PHE A 48 -8.73 9.25 0.52
N TRP A 49 -7.78 8.72 -0.25
CA TRP A 49 -6.58 9.44 -0.64
C TRP A 49 -6.52 9.58 -2.16
N ARG A 50 -6.04 10.71 -2.61
CA ARG A 50 -5.76 10.94 -4.02
C ARG A 50 -4.26 10.75 -4.26
N ALA A 51 -3.91 9.70 -4.98
CA ALA A 51 -2.56 9.46 -5.47
C ALA A 51 -2.30 10.19 -6.82
N GLY A 52 -1.17 9.96 -7.45
CA GLY A 52 -0.74 10.67 -8.66
C GLY A 52 -1.40 10.21 -9.96
N GLY A 53 -2.29 9.23 -9.91
CA GLY A 53 -2.95 8.62 -11.06
C GLY A 53 -2.56 7.15 -11.24
N PRO A 54 -3.35 6.36 -12.00
CA PRO A 54 -3.09 4.95 -12.22
C PRO A 54 -1.92 4.76 -13.20
N PRO A 55 -0.85 4.01 -12.83
CA PRO A 55 0.20 3.62 -13.76
C PRO A 55 -0.36 2.66 -14.82
N ALA A 56 -0.06 2.90 -16.09
CA ALA A 56 -0.62 2.12 -17.21
C ALA A 56 -0.06 0.67 -17.25
N SER A 57 1.17 0.45 -16.82
CA SER A 57 1.86 -0.85 -16.86
C SER A 57 2.99 -0.90 -15.83
N ASP A 58 3.65 -2.06 -15.74
CA ASP A 58 4.88 -2.20 -14.98
C ASP A 58 5.99 -1.31 -15.58
N GLY A 59 6.86 -0.82 -14.72
CA GLY A 59 7.91 0.13 -15.07
C GLY A 59 7.44 1.59 -15.15
N VAL A 60 6.13 1.86 -15.01
CA VAL A 60 5.55 3.22 -15.07
C VAL A 60 5.29 3.78 -13.68
N ALA A 61 5.64 5.05 -13.51
CA ALA A 61 5.24 5.88 -12.38
C ALA A 61 4.37 7.04 -12.86
N MET A 62 3.30 7.34 -12.12
CA MET A 62 2.50 8.54 -12.31
C MET A 62 2.83 9.52 -11.19
N VAL A 63 3.40 10.67 -11.53
CA VAL A 63 3.75 11.74 -10.59
C VAL A 63 2.90 12.96 -10.91
N ASP A 64 2.02 13.34 -10.00
CA ASP A 64 1.09 14.47 -10.14
C ASP A 64 0.28 14.46 -11.46
N GLY A 65 -0.07 13.26 -11.94
CA GLY A 65 -0.78 13.06 -13.20
C GLY A 65 0.10 12.94 -14.44
N THR A 66 1.42 13.06 -14.30
CA THR A 66 2.38 12.93 -15.41
C THR A 66 3.10 11.58 -15.35
N ALA A 67 3.14 10.89 -16.49
CA ALA A 67 3.83 9.60 -16.59
C ALA A 67 5.36 9.77 -16.64
N THR A 68 6.07 8.94 -15.89
CA THR A 68 7.53 8.77 -15.95
C THR A 68 7.88 7.32 -15.75
N THR A 69 9.16 6.95 -15.69
CA THR A 69 9.57 5.58 -15.41
C THR A 69 9.95 5.38 -13.95
N THR A 70 9.66 4.20 -13.42
CA THR A 70 10.10 3.82 -12.07
C THR A 70 11.61 3.77 -11.95
N ALA A 71 12.31 3.44 -13.06
CA ALA A 71 13.78 3.47 -13.15
C ALA A 71 14.35 4.88 -12.99
N ALA A 72 13.70 5.91 -13.57
CA ALA A 72 14.11 7.30 -13.39
C ALA A 72 14.00 7.74 -11.93
N LEU A 73 12.89 7.38 -11.26
CA LEU A 73 12.70 7.69 -9.83
C LEU A 73 13.69 6.92 -8.95
N LYS A 74 13.99 5.67 -9.27
CA LYS A 74 15.06 4.91 -8.59
C LYS A 74 16.40 5.64 -8.68
N THR A 75 16.81 6.04 -9.89
CA THR A 75 18.08 6.74 -10.13
C THR A 75 18.13 8.06 -9.39
N SER A 76 17.09 8.86 -9.49
CA SER A 76 16.97 10.15 -8.80
C SER A 76 17.09 10.04 -7.27
N ALA A 77 16.56 8.97 -6.70
CA ALA A 77 16.61 8.70 -5.27
C ALA A 77 17.86 7.91 -4.83
N SER A 78 18.74 7.51 -5.75
CA SER A 78 19.85 6.58 -5.47
C SER A 78 19.41 5.31 -4.75
N ALA A 79 18.20 4.82 -5.07
CA ALA A 79 17.62 3.65 -4.42
C ALA A 79 18.16 2.34 -5.02
N SER A 80 18.13 1.26 -4.23
CA SER A 80 18.64 -0.05 -4.68
C SER A 80 17.60 -0.85 -5.48
N ILE A 81 16.30 -0.71 -5.14
CA ILE A 81 15.21 -1.44 -5.78
C ILE A 81 14.47 -0.55 -6.78
N THR A 82 14.24 -1.08 -7.98
CA THR A 82 13.35 -0.46 -8.96
C THR A 82 11.91 -0.86 -8.63
N PRO A 83 11.01 0.09 -8.36
CA PRO A 83 9.60 -0.24 -8.17
C PRO A 83 8.96 -0.85 -9.41
N THR A 84 7.98 -1.72 -9.21
CA THR A 84 7.16 -2.26 -10.30
C THR A 84 6.23 -1.16 -10.83
N ARG A 85 5.51 -0.49 -9.95
CA ARG A 85 4.61 0.64 -10.27
C ARG A 85 4.65 1.67 -9.17
N MET A 86 4.39 2.93 -9.53
CA MET A 86 4.26 4.01 -8.56
C MET A 86 3.12 4.96 -8.91
N SER A 87 2.45 5.47 -7.89
CA SER A 87 1.46 6.54 -8.01
C SER A 87 1.76 7.57 -6.92
N VAL A 88 2.19 8.76 -7.32
CA VAL A 88 2.76 9.78 -6.44
C VAL A 88 1.99 11.09 -6.58
N ASN A 89 1.52 11.65 -5.48
CA ASN A 89 0.95 12.99 -5.40
C ASN A 89 1.82 13.83 -4.44
N THR A 90 2.70 14.64 -4.99
CA THR A 90 3.65 15.44 -4.22
C THR A 90 2.96 16.54 -3.41
N LYS A 91 1.83 17.05 -3.92
CA LYS A 91 1.03 18.11 -3.26
C LYS A 91 0.28 17.56 -2.04
N ALA A 92 -0.25 16.35 -2.15
CA ALA A 92 -0.93 15.69 -1.05
C ALA A 92 0.05 15.00 -0.08
N GLY A 93 1.33 14.85 -0.45
CA GLY A 93 2.32 14.13 0.34
C GLY A 93 2.01 12.62 0.42
N PHE A 94 1.41 12.04 -0.63
CA PHE A 94 0.94 10.66 -0.63
C PHE A 94 1.48 9.89 -1.84
N SER A 95 2.02 8.69 -1.60
CA SER A 95 2.45 7.80 -2.68
C SER A 95 2.10 6.34 -2.39
N ILE A 96 1.85 5.59 -3.45
CA ILE A 96 1.68 4.14 -3.43
C ILE A 96 2.77 3.56 -4.32
N THR A 97 3.52 2.60 -3.80
CA THR A 97 4.62 1.95 -4.51
C THR A 97 4.48 0.44 -4.41
N THR A 98 4.50 -0.25 -5.53
CA THR A 98 4.64 -1.71 -5.58
C THR A 98 6.04 -2.08 -6.00
N TYR A 99 6.60 -3.11 -5.38
CA TYR A 99 7.96 -3.59 -5.66
C TYR A 99 8.09 -5.07 -5.33
N SER A 100 9.09 -5.72 -5.92
CA SER A 100 9.48 -7.07 -5.56
C SER A 100 10.95 -7.12 -5.16
N ILE A 101 11.27 -8.01 -4.23
CA ILE A 101 12.63 -8.25 -3.76
C ILE A 101 13.04 -9.62 -4.30
N ALA A 102 14.02 -9.63 -5.19
CA ALA A 102 14.48 -10.87 -5.84
C ALA A 102 15.43 -11.73 -4.97
N SER A 103 15.95 -11.17 -3.87
CA SER A 103 16.92 -11.88 -3.02
C SER A 103 16.40 -12.00 -1.60
N THR A 104 16.43 -13.22 -1.06
CA THR A 104 16.03 -13.58 0.30
C THR A 104 17.20 -13.70 1.25
N THR A 105 18.37 -13.13 0.94
CA THR A 105 19.51 -13.17 1.86
C THR A 105 19.16 -12.42 3.14
N ALA A 106 19.19 -13.12 4.26
CA ALA A 106 19.00 -12.51 5.57
C ALA A 106 19.98 -11.34 5.76
N ASN A 107 19.51 -10.24 6.35
CA ASN A 107 20.28 -9.01 6.62
C ASN A 107 20.56 -8.09 5.40
N ASN A 108 19.90 -8.26 4.27
CA ASN A 108 20.03 -7.30 3.18
C ASN A 108 19.24 -6.03 3.46
N HIS A 109 19.94 -4.93 3.57
CA HIS A 109 19.33 -3.60 3.55
C HIS A 109 19.02 -3.22 2.10
N PHE A 110 17.82 -2.71 1.87
CA PHE A 110 17.41 -2.19 0.57
C PHE A 110 16.70 -0.85 0.73
N THR A 111 16.69 -0.09 -0.33
CA THR A 111 16.01 1.20 -0.39
C THR A 111 15.09 1.25 -1.60
N ILE A 112 13.92 1.86 -1.44
CA ILE A 112 12.97 2.11 -2.52
C ILE A 112 12.66 3.61 -2.61
N PRO A 113 12.46 4.17 -3.80
CA PRO A 113 12.04 5.56 -3.93
C PRO A 113 10.56 5.69 -3.51
N HIS A 114 10.23 6.76 -2.84
CA HIS A 114 8.83 7.12 -2.55
C HIS A 114 8.29 8.22 -3.48
N GLY A 115 9.16 8.92 -4.21
CA GLY A 115 8.79 9.95 -5.19
C GLY A 115 8.24 11.27 -4.60
N LEU A 116 8.15 11.41 -3.30
CA LEU A 116 7.71 12.63 -2.63
C LEU A 116 8.86 13.63 -2.52
N ASN A 117 8.54 14.93 -2.47
CA ASN A 117 9.53 16.01 -2.34
C ASN A 117 10.07 16.17 -0.91
N LYS A 118 9.45 15.49 0.06
CA LYS A 118 9.81 15.50 1.48
C LYS A 118 9.78 14.08 2.04
N ALA A 119 10.53 13.84 3.11
CA ALA A 119 10.49 12.57 3.82
C ALA A 119 9.07 12.28 4.32
N PRO A 120 8.53 11.07 4.11
CA PRO A 120 7.22 10.70 4.62
C PRO A 120 7.26 10.56 6.15
N GLU A 121 6.22 11.02 6.81
CA GLU A 121 6.06 10.90 8.27
C GLU A 121 5.51 9.53 8.67
N VAL A 122 4.76 8.90 7.77
CA VAL A 122 4.18 7.57 7.96
C VAL A 122 4.52 6.71 6.75
N VAL A 123 5.01 5.49 7.02
CA VAL A 123 5.22 4.48 5.98
C VAL A 123 4.50 3.21 6.38
N ILE A 124 3.68 2.68 5.47
CA ILE A 124 2.94 1.44 5.67
C ILE A 124 3.39 0.45 4.61
N VAL A 125 3.84 -0.71 5.03
CA VAL A 125 4.32 -1.77 4.12
C VAL A 125 3.54 -3.05 4.35
N LYS A 126 3.11 -3.68 3.26
CA LYS A 126 2.40 -4.96 3.24
C LYS A 126 3.06 -5.92 2.25
N ASN A 127 3.40 -7.11 2.70
CA ASN A 127 3.72 -8.21 1.80
C ASN A 127 2.42 -8.83 1.27
N THR A 128 2.27 -8.90 -0.06
CA THR A 128 1.02 -9.36 -0.70
C THR A 128 1.09 -10.78 -1.26
N VAL A 129 2.27 -11.41 -1.31
CA VAL A 129 2.50 -12.58 -2.17
C VAL A 129 2.84 -13.88 -1.42
N GLN A 130 3.23 -13.88 -0.15
CA GLN A 130 3.70 -15.11 0.49
C GLN A 130 2.67 -15.80 1.38
N PRO A 131 2.11 -16.97 0.96
CA PRO A 131 1.47 -17.89 1.88
C PRO A 131 2.54 -18.67 2.68
N GLY A 132 2.37 -18.79 3.98
CA GLY A 132 3.07 -19.80 4.77
C GLY A 132 4.15 -19.33 5.76
N HIS A 133 4.51 -18.06 5.84
CA HIS A 133 5.36 -17.56 6.92
C HIS A 133 4.52 -16.78 7.93
N SER A 134 4.34 -17.32 9.10
CA SER A 134 3.71 -16.61 10.22
C SER A 134 4.54 -15.36 10.54
N GLY A 135 4.00 -14.20 10.29
CA GLY A 135 4.67 -12.91 10.51
C GLY A 135 5.02 -12.12 9.26
N SER A 136 5.18 -12.75 8.08
CA SER A 136 5.57 -12.04 6.85
C SER A 136 4.43 -11.27 6.15
N GLN A 137 3.19 -11.46 6.57
CA GLN A 137 2.01 -10.81 5.97
C GLN A 137 1.45 -9.66 6.82
N MET A 138 2.20 -9.19 7.79
CA MET A 138 1.77 -8.08 8.63
C MET A 138 1.84 -6.74 7.87
N TRP A 139 0.99 -5.82 8.30
CA TRP A 139 1.08 -4.42 7.91
C TRP A 139 2.08 -3.73 8.84
N CYS A 140 3.32 -3.60 8.38
CA CYS A 140 4.33 -2.88 9.14
C CYS A 140 4.14 -1.38 8.98
N VAL A 141 4.21 -0.66 10.08
CA VAL A 141 4.03 0.81 10.11
C VAL A 141 5.25 1.44 10.76
N TYR A 142 5.79 2.44 10.08
CA TYR A 142 6.74 3.39 10.62
C TYR A 142 6.02 4.73 10.87
N HIS A 143 6.33 5.38 11.98
CA HIS A 143 5.91 6.74 12.27
C HIS A 143 7.13 7.57 12.70
N HIS A 144 7.27 8.78 12.16
CA HIS A 144 8.45 9.60 12.36
C HIS A 144 8.71 10.00 13.84
N SER A 145 7.67 10.11 14.65
CA SER A 145 7.81 10.42 16.08
C SER A 145 8.34 9.24 16.92
N GLU A 146 8.32 8.02 16.36
CA GLU A 146 8.78 6.80 17.01
C GLU A 146 9.70 5.99 16.06
N PRO A 147 10.83 6.57 15.61
CA PRO A 147 11.61 6.02 14.50
C PRO A 147 12.30 4.69 14.82
N THR A 148 12.43 4.34 16.08
CA THR A 148 13.07 3.09 16.54
C THR A 148 12.08 1.97 16.81
N LYS A 149 10.78 2.22 16.62
CA LYS A 149 9.72 1.25 16.92
C LYS A 149 8.99 0.81 15.67
N ALA A 150 8.61 -0.46 15.61
CA ALA A 150 7.75 -1.01 14.56
C ALA A 150 6.32 -1.12 15.08
N GLY A 151 5.38 -0.54 14.34
CA GLY A 151 3.96 -0.68 14.56
C GLY A 151 3.33 -1.69 13.60
N PHE A 152 2.16 -2.22 13.96
CA PHE A 152 1.39 -3.13 13.12
C PHE A 152 -0.09 -2.77 13.14
N LEU A 153 -0.69 -2.52 11.96
CA LEU A 153 -2.11 -2.15 11.87
C LEU A 153 -3.07 -3.29 12.22
N ASN A 154 -2.62 -4.53 12.09
CA ASN A 154 -3.44 -5.73 12.29
C ASN A 154 -3.16 -6.45 13.62
N ARG A 155 -2.60 -5.76 14.59
CA ARG A 155 -2.32 -6.31 15.93
C ARG A 155 -2.71 -5.32 17.01
N PHE A 156 -3.26 -5.83 18.11
CA PHE A 156 -3.47 -5.10 19.37
C PHE A 156 -2.17 -5.07 20.22
N ILE A 157 -1.05 -4.76 19.58
CA ILE A 157 0.25 -4.72 20.24
C ILE A 157 0.74 -3.27 20.16
N ALA A 158 1.18 -2.73 21.29
CA ALA A 158 1.86 -1.46 21.32
C ALA A 158 3.11 -1.49 20.44
N LEU A 159 3.57 -0.31 20.03
CA LEU A 159 4.83 -0.16 19.30
C LEU A 159 5.94 -0.86 20.10
N SER A 160 6.60 -1.82 19.46
CA SER A 160 7.71 -2.56 20.06
C SER A 160 9.04 -1.91 19.69
N THR A 161 9.96 -1.91 20.65
CA THR A 161 11.37 -1.53 20.42
C THR A 161 12.12 -2.62 19.68
#